data_a7de9956bab7d60d92dfa9c7cf5f7ef3
#
_entry.id   a7de9956bab7d60d92dfa9c7cf5f7ef3
#
_cell.length_a   1.000
_cell.length_b   1.000
_cell.length_c   1.000
_cell.angle_alpha   90.00
_cell.angle_beta   90.00
_cell.angle_gamma   90.00
#
_symmetry.space_group_name_H-M   'P 1'
#
loop_
_entity.id
_entity.type
_entity.pdbx_description
1 polymer ?
#
loop_
_entity_poly.entity_id
_entity_poly.type
_entity_poly.pdbx_seq_one_letter_code
_entity_poly.pdbx_strand_id
1 'polypeptide(L)'
;MACEIAADRVLAGRVSDNGEMVEMCASRELAPGSVVPDMIEANLRDRNSVYQTIRDSLASVGGRSRDVIAVLPDAAVRVALLGFDALPAKPDEAEAVVRFRLKKSLPFDVDKAKVSYHAQITGKGVRVVAAVVLSNVLEDYEAAFREAGYTPGVVLPSMLAALGAANAEQPTLVVKVDARTTSIAILDKNQLLLFRTLENSRGVTITGEQLAEEVYPSIVFFQDTYSLNLERIFIAGLPESGGAAPALQAQTGAEVRDLVSSSQLGMSTSPIPRWRMAGVVGALVS
;
A
#
# COMPACT_ATOMS: atom_id res chain seq x y z
N MET A 1 10.48 -9.29 9.40
CA MET A 1 10.95 -8.01 8.84
C MET A 1 10.07 -7.63 7.65
N ALA A 2 9.91 -6.34 7.36
CA ALA A 2 9.32 -5.84 6.12
C ALA A 2 10.28 -4.86 5.45
N CYS A 3 10.19 -4.77 4.12
CA CYS A 3 10.98 -3.83 3.34
C CYS A 3 10.17 -3.27 2.18
N GLU A 4 10.00 -1.95 2.17
CA GLU A 4 9.30 -1.20 1.14
C GLU A 4 10.31 -0.62 0.15
N ILE A 5 10.04 -0.84 -1.14
CA ILE A 5 10.75 -0.19 -2.24
C ILE A 5 9.83 0.91 -2.79
N ALA A 6 10.26 2.16 -2.70
CA ALA A 6 9.59 3.31 -3.30
C ALA A 6 10.43 3.85 -4.47
N ALA A 7 9.92 4.83 -5.20
CA ALA A 7 10.64 5.44 -6.33
C ALA A 7 11.90 6.20 -5.89
N ASP A 8 11.92 6.69 -4.66
CA ASP A 8 12.95 7.58 -4.09
C ASP A 8 13.78 6.94 -2.97
N ARG A 9 13.36 5.78 -2.43
CA ARG A 9 13.99 5.16 -1.26
C ARG A 9 13.68 3.69 -1.09
N VAL A 10 14.47 3.03 -0.24
CA VAL A 10 14.16 1.74 0.37
C VAL A 10 14.01 1.96 1.87
N LEU A 11 12.92 1.47 2.46
CA LEU A 11 12.65 1.52 3.89
C LEU A 11 12.46 0.11 4.43
N ALA A 12 13.27 -0.28 5.42
CA ALA A 12 13.16 -1.55 6.11
C ALA A 12 12.70 -1.37 7.55
N GLY A 13 11.97 -2.35 8.08
CA GLY A 13 11.55 -2.37 9.47
C GLY A 13 11.56 -3.78 10.05
N ARG A 14 11.70 -3.84 11.37
CA ARG A 14 11.61 -5.06 12.15
C ARG A 14 10.68 -4.85 13.33
N VAL A 15 9.78 -5.80 13.54
CA VAL A 15 8.89 -5.84 14.69
C VAL A 15 9.66 -6.36 15.92
N SER A 16 9.24 -5.96 17.10
CA SER A 16 9.71 -6.47 18.37
C SER A 16 9.42 -7.99 18.52
N ASP A 17 10.09 -8.65 19.42
CA ASP A 17 9.96 -10.12 19.62
C ASP A 17 8.53 -10.54 19.99
N ASN A 18 7.75 -9.66 20.63
CA ASN A 18 6.33 -9.90 20.94
C ASN A 18 5.37 -9.57 19.77
N GLY A 19 5.88 -9.03 18.68
CA GLY A 19 5.08 -8.73 17.47
C GLY A 19 4.18 -7.48 17.54
N GLU A 20 4.21 -6.72 18.65
CA GLU A 20 3.22 -5.67 18.89
C GLU A 20 3.60 -4.30 18.29
N MET A 21 4.88 -4.02 18.11
CA MET A 21 5.33 -2.72 17.62
C MET A 21 6.58 -2.82 16.76
N VAL A 22 6.78 -1.86 15.89
CA VAL A 22 7.99 -1.75 15.09
C VAL A 22 9.12 -1.18 15.95
N GLU A 23 10.15 -1.98 16.16
CA GLU A 23 11.27 -1.67 17.04
C GLU A 23 12.43 -0.98 16.32
N MET A 24 12.72 -1.41 15.10
CA MET A 24 13.83 -0.90 14.30
C MET A 24 13.38 -0.52 12.91
N CYS A 25 13.86 0.62 12.43
CA CYS A 25 13.66 1.07 11.06
C CYS A 25 14.95 1.63 10.47
N ALA A 26 15.13 1.43 9.18
CA ALA A 26 16.21 2.02 8.39
C ALA A 26 15.67 2.49 7.04
N SER A 27 16.02 3.70 6.63
CA SER A 27 15.70 4.26 5.32
C SER A 27 16.96 4.67 4.60
N ARG A 28 17.02 4.37 3.31
CA ARG A 28 18.10 4.79 2.42
C ARG A 28 17.52 5.33 1.13
N GLU A 29 17.97 6.50 0.74
CA GLU A 29 17.54 7.14 -0.50
C GLU A 29 18.10 6.38 -1.72
N LEU A 30 17.33 6.36 -2.79
CA LEU A 30 17.72 5.88 -4.11
C LEU A 30 18.03 7.06 -5.03
N ALA A 31 18.97 6.90 -5.94
CA ALA A 31 19.20 7.90 -6.96
C ALA A 31 17.93 8.09 -7.82
N PRO A 32 17.59 9.32 -8.21
CA PRO A 32 16.43 9.60 -9.06
C PRO A 32 16.44 8.74 -10.32
N GLY A 33 15.32 8.07 -10.58
CA GLY A 33 15.17 7.19 -11.75
C GLY A 33 15.72 5.77 -11.59
N SER A 34 16.34 5.40 -10.46
CA SER A 34 16.76 4.01 -10.20
C SER A 34 15.57 3.06 -10.14
N VAL A 35 14.45 3.52 -9.57
CA VAL A 35 13.16 2.83 -9.57
C VAL A 35 12.12 3.73 -10.23
N VAL A 36 11.49 3.23 -11.28
CA VAL A 36 10.40 3.91 -12.00
C VAL A 36 9.21 2.96 -12.00
N PRO A 37 8.34 3.03 -10.97
CA PRO A 37 7.22 2.10 -10.84
C PRO A 37 6.22 2.25 -11.98
N ASP A 38 5.89 1.14 -12.61
CA ASP A 38 4.95 1.03 -13.71
C ASP A 38 4.33 -0.37 -13.76
N MET A 39 3.10 -0.50 -14.24
CA MET A 39 2.41 -1.80 -14.33
C MET A 39 2.93 -2.69 -15.46
N ILE A 40 3.57 -2.13 -16.50
CA ILE A 40 3.91 -2.84 -17.74
C ILE A 40 5.43 -2.86 -17.95
N GLU A 41 6.06 -1.70 -17.74
CA GLU A 41 7.47 -1.50 -18.02
C GLU A 41 8.39 -2.09 -16.93
N ALA A 42 9.66 -2.29 -17.26
CA ALA A 42 10.66 -2.66 -16.26
C ALA A 42 10.82 -1.54 -15.22
N ASN A 43 10.65 -1.86 -13.95
CA ASN A 43 10.63 -0.88 -12.87
C ASN A 43 12.02 -0.56 -12.31
N LEU A 44 12.90 -1.56 -12.21
CA LEU A 44 14.23 -1.43 -11.64
C LEU A 44 15.23 -1.06 -12.73
N ARG A 45 15.49 0.24 -12.90
CA ARG A 45 16.41 0.77 -13.95
C ARG A 45 17.87 0.62 -13.55
N ASP A 46 18.20 0.78 -12.27
CA ASP A 46 19.52 0.50 -11.69
C ASP A 46 19.41 -0.63 -10.66
N ARG A 47 19.40 -1.87 -11.17
CA ARG A 47 19.24 -3.07 -10.33
C ARG A 47 20.33 -3.18 -9.27
N ASN A 48 21.60 -2.84 -9.62
CA ASN A 48 22.72 -2.95 -8.70
C ASN A 48 22.56 -2.01 -7.50
N SER A 49 22.18 -0.77 -7.74
CA SER A 49 21.91 0.19 -6.67
C SER A 49 20.74 -0.25 -5.79
N VAL A 50 19.65 -0.74 -6.40
CA VAL A 50 18.45 -1.15 -5.66
C VAL A 50 18.75 -2.34 -4.76
N TYR A 51 19.38 -3.43 -5.26
CA TYR A 51 19.65 -4.59 -4.41
C TYR A 51 20.64 -4.30 -3.28
N GLN A 52 21.66 -3.45 -3.53
CA GLN A 52 22.57 -3.02 -2.48
C GLN A 52 21.84 -2.22 -1.41
N THR A 53 20.95 -1.30 -1.83
CA THR A 53 20.17 -0.49 -0.91
C THR A 53 19.21 -1.35 -0.08
N ILE A 54 18.57 -2.38 -0.66
CA ILE A 54 17.77 -3.38 0.06
C ILE A 54 18.61 -4.10 1.11
N ARG A 55 19.75 -4.64 0.70
CA ARG A 55 20.66 -5.37 1.58
C ARG A 55 21.09 -4.53 2.77
N ASP A 56 21.55 -3.31 2.50
CA ASP A 56 22.06 -2.41 3.53
C ASP A 56 20.94 -1.92 4.48
N SER A 57 19.74 -1.69 3.97
CA SER A 57 18.57 -1.31 4.79
C SER A 57 18.15 -2.45 5.71
N LEU A 58 18.01 -3.67 5.17
CA LEU A 58 17.64 -4.85 5.95
C LEU A 58 18.74 -5.26 6.95
N ALA A 59 20.02 -5.14 6.58
CA ALA A 59 21.13 -5.38 7.50
C ALA A 59 21.10 -4.39 8.68
N SER A 60 20.72 -3.13 8.44
CA SER A 60 20.66 -2.08 9.47
C SER A 60 19.57 -2.33 10.51
N VAL A 61 18.45 -2.97 10.16
CA VAL A 61 17.39 -3.31 11.12
C VAL A 61 17.69 -4.62 11.86
N GLY A 62 18.64 -5.41 11.37
CA GLY A 62 19.06 -6.66 11.98
C GLY A 62 17.96 -7.74 11.92
N GLY A 63 18.22 -8.86 12.57
CA GLY A 63 17.30 -9.99 12.62
C GLY A 63 17.99 -11.31 12.25
N ARG A 64 17.45 -12.44 12.75
CA ARG A 64 17.99 -13.78 12.47
C ARG A 64 17.42 -14.39 11.21
N SER A 65 16.14 -14.10 10.91
CA SER A 65 15.48 -14.59 9.71
C SER A 65 15.94 -13.83 8.48
N ARG A 66 15.95 -14.53 7.34
CA ARG A 66 16.12 -13.94 6.01
C ARG A 66 14.78 -13.75 5.29
N ASP A 67 13.67 -14.17 5.91
CA ASP A 67 12.34 -13.97 5.35
C ASP A 67 11.91 -12.52 5.54
N VAL A 68 11.35 -11.96 4.50
CA VAL A 68 10.93 -10.56 4.46
C VAL A 68 9.55 -10.43 3.81
N ILE A 69 8.73 -9.54 4.35
CA ILE A 69 7.54 -9.04 3.66
C ILE A 69 8.04 -7.94 2.70
N ALA A 70 7.93 -8.19 1.40
CA ALA A 70 8.27 -7.21 0.37
C ALA A 70 7.08 -6.30 0.12
N VAL A 71 7.29 -4.98 0.21
CA VAL A 71 6.25 -3.99 -0.06
C VAL A 71 6.62 -3.24 -1.33
N LEU A 72 5.75 -3.36 -2.35
CA LEU A 72 5.96 -2.81 -3.68
C LEU A 72 5.22 -1.49 -3.87
N PRO A 73 5.72 -0.61 -4.75
CA PRO A 73 5.04 0.65 -5.09
C PRO A 73 3.65 0.38 -5.68
N ASP A 74 2.65 1.17 -5.29
CA ASP A 74 1.27 1.03 -5.78
C ASP A 74 1.14 1.17 -7.31
N ALA A 75 2.00 1.96 -7.95
CA ALA A 75 2.00 2.13 -9.40
C ALA A 75 2.42 0.85 -10.16
N ALA A 76 3.08 -0.12 -9.51
CA ALA A 76 3.47 -1.38 -10.13
C ALA A 76 2.38 -2.46 -10.05
N VAL A 77 1.33 -2.25 -9.25
CA VAL A 77 0.32 -3.27 -8.95
C VAL A 77 -1.08 -2.71 -9.19
N ARG A 78 -1.92 -3.45 -9.90
CA ARG A 78 -3.34 -3.11 -10.01
C ARG A 78 -4.11 -3.74 -8.86
N VAL A 79 -4.75 -2.93 -8.04
CA VAL A 79 -5.75 -3.39 -7.07
C VAL A 79 -7.14 -3.11 -7.63
N ALA A 80 -8.00 -4.12 -7.63
CA ALA A 80 -9.37 -4.03 -8.15
C ALA A 80 -10.36 -4.58 -7.14
N LEU A 81 -11.51 -3.90 -7.01
CA LEU A 81 -12.67 -4.37 -6.26
C LEU A 81 -13.70 -4.90 -7.24
N LEU A 82 -14.07 -6.18 -7.11
CA LEU A 82 -15.00 -6.87 -7.99
C LEU A 82 -16.19 -7.37 -7.18
N GLY A 83 -17.40 -7.13 -7.68
CA GLY A 83 -18.64 -7.65 -7.10
C GLY A 83 -19.08 -8.93 -7.79
N PHE A 84 -19.51 -9.92 -7.00
CA PHE A 84 -20.11 -11.19 -7.45
C PHE A 84 -21.33 -11.51 -6.60
N ASP A 85 -22.32 -12.16 -7.19
CA ASP A 85 -23.46 -12.71 -6.41
C ASP A 85 -22.97 -13.86 -5.53
N ALA A 86 -22.09 -14.72 -6.08
CA ALA A 86 -21.40 -15.80 -5.39
C ALA A 86 -20.11 -16.16 -6.11
N LEU A 87 -19.17 -16.77 -5.39
CA LEU A 87 -17.98 -17.41 -5.98
C LEU A 87 -18.13 -18.93 -5.94
N PRO A 88 -17.55 -19.64 -6.92
CA PRO A 88 -17.42 -21.10 -6.85
C PRO A 88 -16.74 -21.56 -5.56
N ALA A 89 -17.16 -22.70 -5.03
CA ALA A 89 -16.58 -23.26 -3.81
C ALA A 89 -15.15 -23.81 -4.02
N LYS A 90 -14.82 -24.22 -5.25
CA LYS A 90 -13.48 -24.71 -5.58
C LYS A 90 -12.56 -23.54 -5.87
N PRO A 91 -11.38 -23.46 -5.22
CA PRO A 91 -10.44 -22.35 -5.39
C PRO A 91 -10.05 -22.07 -6.85
N ASP A 92 -9.76 -23.11 -7.63
CA ASP A 92 -9.34 -22.97 -9.03
C ASP A 92 -10.45 -22.39 -9.92
N GLU A 93 -11.71 -22.81 -9.68
CA GLU A 93 -12.87 -22.28 -10.40
C GLU A 93 -13.14 -20.82 -9.98
N ALA A 94 -12.98 -20.50 -8.70
CA ALA A 94 -13.12 -19.14 -8.20
C ALA A 94 -12.04 -18.22 -8.78
N GLU A 95 -10.77 -18.66 -8.82
CA GLU A 95 -9.69 -17.91 -9.44
C GLU A 95 -9.96 -17.67 -10.93
N ALA A 96 -10.42 -18.67 -11.67
CA ALA A 96 -10.74 -18.53 -13.09
C ALA A 96 -11.83 -17.46 -13.33
N VAL A 97 -12.86 -17.41 -12.48
CA VAL A 97 -13.93 -16.40 -12.55
C VAL A 97 -13.38 -15.00 -12.22
N VAL A 98 -12.52 -14.87 -11.21
CA VAL A 98 -11.86 -13.62 -10.87
C VAL A 98 -10.97 -13.13 -12.02
N ARG A 99 -10.13 -13.99 -12.59
CA ARG A 99 -9.28 -13.68 -13.74
C ARG A 99 -10.10 -13.24 -14.95
N PHE A 100 -11.19 -13.94 -15.25
CA PHE A 100 -12.08 -13.57 -16.35
C PHE A 100 -12.67 -12.16 -16.18
N ARG A 101 -13.05 -11.81 -14.96
CA ARG A 101 -13.58 -10.47 -14.65
C ARG A 101 -12.52 -9.39 -14.78
N LEU A 102 -11.30 -9.67 -14.34
CA LEU A 102 -10.15 -8.77 -14.42
C LEU A 102 -9.73 -8.46 -15.86
N LYS A 103 -9.87 -9.43 -16.77
CA LYS A 103 -9.42 -9.32 -18.18
C LYS A 103 -9.92 -8.05 -18.89
N LYS A 104 -11.10 -7.55 -18.51
CA LYS A 104 -11.70 -6.35 -19.11
C LYS A 104 -11.18 -5.02 -18.54
N SER A 105 -10.49 -5.04 -17.41
CA SER A 105 -10.05 -3.85 -16.66
C SER A 105 -8.53 -3.66 -16.61
N LEU A 106 -7.79 -4.60 -17.17
CA LEU A 106 -6.33 -4.56 -17.18
C LEU A 106 -5.79 -4.05 -18.51
N PRO A 107 -4.71 -3.25 -18.52
CA PRO A 107 -4.05 -2.80 -19.74
C PRO A 107 -3.13 -3.86 -20.37
N PHE A 108 -3.06 -5.06 -19.78
CA PHE A 108 -2.22 -6.18 -20.21
C PHE A 108 -2.98 -7.50 -20.10
N ASP A 109 -2.39 -8.57 -20.65
CA ASP A 109 -2.96 -9.91 -20.60
C ASP A 109 -2.86 -10.49 -19.18
N VAL A 110 -4.01 -10.83 -18.59
CA VAL A 110 -4.11 -11.42 -17.25
C VAL A 110 -3.40 -12.78 -17.16
N ASP A 111 -3.24 -13.50 -18.28
CA ASP A 111 -2.58 -14.78 -18.31
C ASP A 111 -1.05 -14.67 -18.09
N LYS A 112 -0.50 -13.46 -18.30
CA LYS A 112 0.90 -13.11 -18.01
C LYS A 112 1.09 -12.51 -16.63
N ALA A 113 0.05 -12.48 -15.80
CA ALA A 113 0.06 -11.82 -14.51
C ALA A 113 -0.11 -12.81 -13.34
N LYS A 114 0.46 -12.45 -12.20
CA LYS A 114 0.10 -13.04 -10.91
C LYS A 114 -1.11 -12.33 -10.37
N VAL A 115 -2.08 -13.13 -9.93
CA VAL A 115 -3.32 -12.65 -9.30
C VAL A 115 -3.39 -13.25 -7.91
N SER A 116 -3.57 -12.40 -6.92
CA SER A 116 -3.95 -12.79 -5.56
C SER A 116 -5.25 -12.10 -5.22
N TYR A 117 -6.13 -12.75 -4.50
CA TYR A 117 -7.40 -12.14 -4.12
C TYR A 117 -7.88 -12.58 -2.74
N HIS A 118 -8.68 -11.72 -2.13
CA HIS A 118 -9.39 -11.96 -0.89
C HIS A 118 -10.89 -11.69 -1.08
N ALA A 119 -11.73 -12.64 -0.65
CA ALA A 119 -13.18 -12.54 -0.75
C ALA A 119 -13.77 -12.03 0.55
N GLN A 120 -14.50 -10.92 0.47
CA GLN A 120 -15.25 -10.31 1.56
C GLN A 120 -16.74 -10.64 1.39
N ILE A 121 -17.34 -11.36 2.35
CA ILE A 121 -18.76 -11.64 2.34
C ILE A 121 -19.53 -10.37 2.69
N THR A 122 -20.51 -10.01 1.87
CA THR A 122 -21.37 -8.84 2.07
C THR A 122 -22.85 -9.28 2.17
N GLY A 123 -23.72 -8.40 2.64
CA GLY A 123 -25.16 -8.69 2.69
C GLY A 123 -25.84 -8.89 1.31
N LYS A 124 -25.13 -8.59 0.20
CA LYS A 124 -25.64 -8.66 -1.18
C LYS A 124 -24.80 -9.54 -2.10
N GLY A 125 -23.93 -10.39 -1.55
CA GLY A 125 -23.04 -11.24 -2.35
C GLY A 125 -21.60 -11.22 -1.82
N VAL A 126 -20.63 -11.31 -2.73
CA VAL A 126 -19.20 -11.36 -2.42
C VAL A 126 -18.47 -10.21 -3.10
N ARG A 127 -17.71 -9.44 -2.32
CA ARG A 127 -16.75 -8.47 -2.84
C ARG A 127 -15.36 -9.11 -2.84
N VAL A 128 -14.69 -9.07 -3.96
CA VAL A 128 -13.31 -9.55 -4.10
C VAL A 128 -12.37 -8.37 -4.18
N VAL A 129 -11.38 -8.35 -3.31
CA VAL A 129 -10.21 -7.48 -3.42
C VAL A 129 -9.14 -8.29 -4.16
N ALA A 130 -8.80 -7.88 -5.37
CA ALA A 130 -7.80 -8.55 -6.19
C ALA A 130 -6.57 -7.66 -6.39
N ALA A 131 -5.38 -8.20 -6.14
CA ALA A 131 -4.10 -7.59 -6.49
C ALA A 131 -3.51 -8.31 -7.71
N VAL A 132 -3.11 -7.55 -8.72
CA VAL A 132 -2.63 -8.06 -10.00
C VAL A 132 -1.33 -7.36 -10.38
N VAL A 133 -0.32 -8.14 -10.71
CA VAL A 133 0.98 -7.65 -11.15
C VAL A 133 1.48 -8.51 -12.30
N LEU A 134 2.11 -7.93 -13.33
CA LEU A 134 2.76 -8.70 -14.38
C LEU A 134 3.86 -9.60 -13.79
N SER A 135 3.93 -10.85 -14.24
CA SER A 135 4.86 -11.84 -13.70
C SER A 135 6.33 -11.40 -13.82
N ASN A 136 6.71 -10.77 -14.92
CA ASN A 136 8.07 -10.26 -15.11
C ASN A 136 8.38 -9.07 -14.16
N VAL A 137 7.40 -8.18 -13.92
CA VAL A 137 7.58 -7.06 -12.97
C VAL A 137 7.75 -7.60 -11.55
N LEU A 138 6.90 -8.54 -11.13
CA LEU A 138 7.03 -9.19 -9.82
C LEU A 138 8.37 -9.90 -9.65
N GLU A 139 8.77 -10.68 -10.67
CA GLU A 139 10.02 -11.45 -10.65
C GLU A 139 11.25 -10.54 -10.54
N ASP A 140 11.24 -9.37 -11.17
CA ASP A 140 12.31 -8.37 -11.05
C ASP A 140 12.47 -7.89 -9.60
N TYR A 141 11.36 -7.58 -8.92
CA TYR A 141 11.39 -7.18 -7.51
C TYR A 141 11.82 -8.33 -6.60
N GLU A 142 11.26 -9.51 -6.78
CA GLU A 142 11.66 -10.68 -5.98
C GLU A 142 13.13 -11.06 -6.20
N ALA A 143 13.63 -10.96 -7.43
CA ALA A 143 15.03 -11.19 -7.74
C ALA A 143 15.94 -10.21 -6.99
N ALA A 144 15.57 -8.91 -6.92
CA ALA A 144 16.34 -7.92 -6.17
C ALA A 144 16.45 -8.27 -4.67
N PHE A 145 15.39 -8.79 -4.05
CA PHE A 145 15.45 -9.29 -2.66
C PHE A 145 16.33 -10.53 -2.55
N ARG A 146 16.20 -11.49 -3.46
CA ARG A 146 17.02 -12.72 -3.46
C ARG A 146 18.52 -12.40 -3.65
N GLU A 147 18.85 -11.49 -4.55
CA GLU A 147 20.23 -11.01 -4.78
C GLU A 147 20.78 -10.27 -3.55
N ALA A 148 19.94 -9.54 -2.81
CA ALA A 148 20.29 -8.93 -1.54
C ALA A 148 20.49 -9.94 -0.40
N GLY A 149 20.20 -11.24 -0.61
CA GLY A 149 20.33 -12.32 0.37
C GLY A 149 19.12 -12.52 1.27
N TYR A 150 17.92 -12.11 0.82
CA TYR A 150 16.65 -12.24 1.54
C TYR A 150 15.60 -12.97 0.70
N THR A 151 14.67 -13.63 1.37
CA THR A 151 13.57 -14.38 0.74
C THR A 151 12.27 -13.60 0.91
N PRO A 152 11.68 -13.07 -0.17
CA PRO A 152 10.37 -12.44 -0.10
C PRO A 152 9.29 -13.52 0.04
N GLY A 153 8.85 -13.79 1.27
CA GLY A 153 7.82 -14.79 1.56
C GLY A 153 6.40 -14.28 1.28
N VAL A 154 6.20 -12.97 1.45
CA VAL A 154 4.95 -12.27 1.17
C VAL A 154 5.27 -11.01 0.38
N VAL A 155 4.46 -10.71 -0.63
CA VAL A 155 4.57 -9.48 -1.43
C VAL A 155 3.27 -8.72 -1.38
N LEU A 156 3.32 -7.45 -0.97
CA LEU A 156 2.15 -6.59 -0.80
C LEU A 156 2.29 -5.29 -1.58
N PRO A 157 1.22 -4.76 -2.20
CA PRO A 157 1.19 -3.36 -2.63
C PRO A 157 1.26 -2.43 -1.41
N SER A 158 1.96 -1.31 -1.55
CA SER A 158 2.26 -0.42 -0.45
C SER A 158 1.03 0.11 0.29
N MET A 159 -0.03 0.48 -0.44
CA MET A 159 -1.28 0.92 0.19
C MET A 159 -1.99 -0.22 0.93
N LEU A 160 -2.07 -1.43 0.35
CA LEU A 160 -2.68 -2.58 1.05
C LEU A 160 -1.89 -2.94 2.31
N ALA A 161 -0.56 -2.89 2.25
CA ALA A 161 0.28 -3.06 3.43
C ALA A 161 -0.03 -1.98 4.48
N ALA A 162 -0.10 -0.70 4.07
CA ALA A 162 -0.37 0.41 4.98
C ALA A 162 -1.72 0.31 5.70
N LEU A 163 -2.73 -0.31 5.07
CA LEU A 163 -4.04 -0.54 5.71
C LEU A 163 -3.97 -1.39 6.99
N GLY A 164 -2.93 -2.22 7.15
CA GLY A 164 -2.70 -2.96 8.40
C GLY A 164 -2.43 -2.07 9.61
N ALA A 165 -2.01 -0.82 9.40
CA ALA A 165 -1.86 0.16 10.47
C ALA A 165 -3.17 0.89 10.83
N ALA A 166 -4.21 0.74 10.01
CA ALA A 166 -5.50 1.42 10.21
C ALA A 166 -6.44 0.58 11.06
N ASN A 167 -7.05 1.20 12.08
CA ASN A 167 -8.24 0.64 12.72
C ASN A 167 -9.47 1.26 12.05
N ALA A 168 -10.21 0.47 11.29
CA ALA A 168 -11.31 0.90 10.43
C ALA A 168 -12.65 0.21 10.78
N GLU A 169 -13.01 0.19 12.05
CA GLU A 169 -14.32 -0.31 12.51
C GLU A 169 -15.49 0.59 12.07
N GLN A 170 -15.21 1.85 11.78
CA GLN A 170 -16.14 2.88 11.29
C GLN A 170 -15.74 3.30 9.87
N PRO A 171 -16.64 3.99 9.11
CA PRO A 171 -16.31 4.51 7.79
C PRO A 171 -15.06 5.38 7.83
N THR A 172 -13.96 4.82 7.32
CA THR A 172 -12.61 5.39 7.41
C THR A 172 -12.00 5.54 6.03
N LEU A 173 -11.55 6.73 5.71
CA LEU A 173 -10.76 7.03 4.54
C LEU A 173 -9.27 6.94 4.90
N VAL A 174 -8.49 6.26 4.09
CA VAL A 174 -7.03 6.27 4.15
C VAL A 174 -6.50 6.87 2.86
N VAL A 175 -5.65 7.88 3.00
CA VAL A 175 -4.97 8.54 1.88
C VAL A 175 -3.47 8.36 2.06
N LYS A 176 -2.80 7.78 1.08
CA LYS A 176 -1.35 7.61 1.07
C LYS A 176 -0.76 8.31 -0.16
N VAL A 177 0.12 9.26 0.09
CA VAL A 177 0.83 10.00 -0.95
C VAL A 177 2.25 9.46 -1.10
N ASP A 178 2.60 9.11 -2.31
CA ASP A 178 3.95 8.73 -2.71
C ASP A 178 4.53 9.70 -3.76
N ALA A 179 5.77 9.47 -4.16
CA ALA A 179 6.44 10.33 -5.12
C ALA A 179 5.70 10.45 -6.47
N ARG A 180 4.90 9.44 -6.85
CA ARG A 180 4.22 9.37 -8.15
C ARG A 180 2.73 9.04 -8.07
N THR A 181 2.23 8.66 -6.91
CA THR A 181 0.83 8.23 -6.74
C THR A 181 0.20 8.80 -5.48
N THR A 182 -1.10 9.04 -5.56
CA THR A 182 -2.00 9.18 -4.41
C THR A 182 -2.90 7.96 -4.39
N SER A 183 -2.74 7.11 -3.39
CA SER A 183 -3.58 5.94 -3.17
C SER A 183 -4.68 6.25 -2.15
N ILE A 184 -5.90 5.86 -2.47
CA ILE A 184 -7.11 6.15 -1.70
C ILE A 184 -7.81 4.83 -1.40
N ALA A 185 -8.09 4.56 -0.13
CA ALA A 185 -8.91 3.45 0.31
C ALA A 185 -9.99 3.92 1.27
N ILE A 186 -11.20 3.38 1.15
CA ILE A 186 -12.26 3.58 2.14
C ILE A 186 -12.65 2.21 2.68
N LEU A 187 -12.66 2.12 4.01
CA LEU A 187 -13.03 0.92 4.74
C LEU A 187 -14.22 1.21 5.66
N ASP A 188 -14.99 0.19 5.93
CA ASP A 188 -15.98 0.15 7.01
C ASP A 188 -16.02 -1.25 7.60
N LYS A 189 -16.02 -1.37 8.92
CA LYS A 189 -15.96 -2.66 9.63
C LYS A 189 -14.81 -3.56 9.14
N ASN A 190 -13.66 -2.95 8.93
CA ASN A 190 -12.46 -3.58 8.38
C ASN A 190 -12.65 -4.22 6.98
N GLN A 191 -13.72 -3.87 6.25
CA GLN A 191 -13.93 -4.28 4.86
C GLN A 191 -13.56 -3.13 3.91
N LEU A 192 -12.84 -3.44 2.87
CA LEU A 192 -12.46 -2.49 1.84
C LEU A 192 -13.65 -2.22 0.90
N LEU A 193 -14.14 -0.98 0.88
CA LEU A 193 -15.30 -0.54 0.09
C LEU A 193 -14.92 0.20 -1.18
N LEU A 194 -13.79 0.92 -1.16
CA LEU A 194 -13.25 1.64 -2.30
C LEU A 194 -11.74 1.55 -2.29
N PHE A 195 -11.14 1.40 -3.46
CA PHE A 195 -9.70 1.51 -3.68
C PHE A 195 -9.42 2.22 -5.01
N ARG A 196 -8.57 3.21 -4.98
CA ARG A 196 -8.09 3.93 -6.18
C ARG A 196 -6.63 4.29 -6.04
N THR A 197 -5.89 4.21 -7.13
CA THR A 197 -4.55 4.76 -7.25
C THR A 197 -4.59 5.80 -8.37
N LEU A 198 -4.26 7.04 -8.03
CA LEU A 198 -4.23 8.19 -8.94
C LEU A 198 -2.77 8.54 -9.24
N GLU A 199 -2.49 8.97 -10.47
CA GLU A 199 -1.19 9.55 -10.78
C GLU A 199 -1.03 10.88 -10.05
N ASN A 200 0.11 11.06 -9.41
CA ASN A 200 0.45 12.27 -8.68
C ASN A 200 1.76 12.86 -9.21
N SER A 201 1.65 13.86 -10.07
CA SER A 201 2.83 14.56 -10.62
C SER A 201 3.52 15.49 -9.62
N ARG A 202 2.86 15.83 -8.51
CA ARG A 202 3.38 16.72 -7.46
C ARG A 202 4.10 15.96 -6.34
N GLY A 203 3.86 14.65 -6.23
CA GLY A 203 4.40 13.82 -5.14
C GLY A 203 4.07 14.39 -3.78
N VAL A 204 5.03 14.35 -2.88
CA VAL A 204 4.90 14.86 -1.49
C VAL A 204 4.84 16.39 -1.37
N THR A 205 4.94 17.13 -2.48
CA THR A 205 4.81 18.60 -2.48
C THR A 205 3.37 19.08 -2.75
N ILE A 206 2.43 18.15 -2.90
CA ILE A 206 1.00 18.48 -3.02
C ILE A 206 0.51 19.25 -1.81
N THR A 207 -0.23 20.34 -2.02
CA THR A 207 -0.81 21.11 -0.89
C THR A 207 -2.02 20.41 -0.29
N GLY A 208 -2.42 20.81 0.92
CA GLY A 208 -3.60 20.25 1.57
C GLY A 208 -4.89 20.44 0.78
N GLU A 209 -5.08 21.66 0.21
CA GLU A 209 -6.24 21.95 -0.62
C GLU A 209 -6.23 21.11 -1.90
N GLN A 210 -5.09 20.98 -2.56
CA GLN A 210 -4.95 20.16 -3.77
C GLN A 210 -5.23 18.70 -3.48
N LEU A 211 -4.75 18.17 -2.35
CA LEU A 211 -5.05 16.79 -1.94
C LEU A 211 -6.55 16.61 -1.66
N ALA A 212 -7.18 17.57 -0.97
CA ALA A 212 -8.61 17.52 -0.70
C ALA A 212 -9.43 17.52 -2.00
N GLU A 213 -9.07 18.36 -2.98
CA GLU A 213 -9.69 18.38 -4.31
C GLU A 213 -9.52 17.04 -5.05
N GLU A 214 -8.32 16.45 -5.00
CA GLU A 214 -8.01 15.17 -5.67
C GLU A 214 -8.79 13.99 -5.05
N VAL A 215 -8.98 14.00 -3.75
CA VAL A 215 -9.67 12.93 -3.00
C VAL A 215 -11.20 13.09 -3.05
N TYR A 216 -11.71 14.30 -3.20
CA TYR A 216 -13.15 14.62 -3.15
C TYR A 216 -14.05 13.74 -4.04
N PRO A 217 -13.74 13.46 -5.31
CA PRO A 217 -14.58 12.60 -6.15
C PRO A 217 -14.73 11.18 -5.59
N SER A 218 -13.75 10.69 -4.82
CA SER A 218 -13.81 9.38 -4.19
C SER A 218 -14.71 9.40 -2.95
N ILE A 219 -14.73 10.51 -2.22
CA ILE A 219 -15.62 10.72 -1.07
C ILE A 219 -17.07 10.79 -1.53
N VAL A 220 -17.37 11.61 -2.54
CA VAL A 220 -18.73 11.74 -3.10
C VAL A 220 -19.23 10.39 -3.63
N PHE A 221 -18.40 9.69 -4.40
CA PHE A 221 -18.76 8.36 -4.90
C PHE A 221 -19.10 7.38 -3.76
N PHE A 222 -18.33 7.41 -2.67
CA PHE A 222 -18.59 6.57 -1.52
C PHE A 222 -19.91 6.92 -0.83
N GLN A 223 -20.15 8.21 -0.58
CA GLN A 223 -21.39 8.69 0.05
C GLN A 223 -22.62 8.34 -0.78
N ASP A 224 -22.58 8.55 -2.09
CA ASP A 224 -23.68 8.23 -2.98
C ASP A 224 -23.95 6.72 -3.08
N THR A 225 -22.88 5.91 -3.06
CA THR A 225 -22.98 4.45 -3.25
C THR A 225 -23.44 3.73 -1.98
N TYR A 226 -22.96 4.17 -0.82
CA TYR A 226 -23.18 3.47 0.45
C TYR A 226 -24.11 4.19 1.39
N SER A 227 -24.46 5.46 1.13
CA SER A 227 -25.26 6.33 2.01
C SER A 227 -24.67 6.45 3.43
N LEU A 228 -23.33 6.47 3.50
CA LEU A 228 -22.55 6.60 4.72
C LEU A 228 -21.71 7.87 4.67
N ASN A 229 -21.47 8.49 5.81
CA ASN A 229 -20.51 9.58 5.96
C ASN A 229 -19.20 9.04 6.52
N LEU A 230 -18.09 9.68 6.15
CA LEU A 230 -16.80 9.39 6.75
C LEU A 230 -16.75 9.89 8.19
N GLU A 231 -16.24 9.08 9.07
CA GLU A 231 -16.03 9.44 10.48
C GLU A 231 -14.56 9.71 10.78
N ARG A 232 -13.66 9.06 10.04
CA ARG A 232 -12.22 9.20 10.24
C ARG A 232 -11.47 9.25 8.91
N ILE A 233 -10.37 10.02 8.91
CA ILE A 233 -9.44 10.10 7.79
C ILE A 233 -8.03 9.87 8.34
N PHE A 234 -7.32 8.92 7.75
CA PHE A 234 -5.90 8.72 7.98
C PHE A 234 -5.09 9.21 6.80
N ILE A 235 -3.99 9.91 7.07
CA ILE A 235 -3.04 10.41 6.07
C ILE A 235 -1.69 9.75 6.29
N ALA A 236 -1.05 9.35 5.20
CA ALA A 236 0.33 8.88 5.14
C ALA A 236 1.05 9.50 3.92
N GLY A 237 2.38 9.56 3.97
CA GLY A 237 3.21 10.05 2.88
C GLY A 237 3.36 11.57 2.83
N LEU A 238 2.74 12.31 3.73
CA LEU A 238 2.88 13.77 3.84
C LEU A 238 3.41 14.16 5.23
N PRO A 239 4.26 15.20 5.33
CA PRO A 239 4.64 15.80 6.62
C PRO A 239 3.40 16.25 7.41
N GLU A 240 3.42 16.11 8.73
CA GLU A 240 2.33 16.52 9.64
C GLU A 240 1.85 17.98 9.40
N SER A 241 2.76 18.83 8.96
CA SER A 241 2.50 20.25 8.66
C SER A 241 1.90 20.50 7.27
N GLY A 242 1.58 19.44 6.50
CA GLY A 242 1.18 19.57 5.09
C GLY A 242 -0.16 20.28 4.81
N GLY A 243 -0.84 20.79 5.84
CA GLY A 243 -2.11 21.51 5.70
C GLY A 243 -3.29 20.65 5.22
N ALA A 244 -3.06 19.35 4.94
CA ALA A 244 -4.09 18.46 4.44
C ALA A 244 -5.20 18.18 5.45
N ALA A 245 -4.86 18.09 6.74
CA ALA A 245 -5.83 17.80 7.77
C ALA A 245 -6.94 18.87 7.90
N PRO A 246 -6.63 20.19 7.96
CA PRO A 246 -7.67 21.21 7.99
C PRO A 246 -8.58 21.20 6.74
N ALA A 247 -7.99 21.02 5.55
CA ALA A 247 -8.74 21.03 4.30
C ALA A 247 -9.72 19.84 4.21
N LEU A 248 -9.25 18.63 4.53
CA LEU A 248 -10.08 17.41 4.54
C LEU A 248 -11.13 17.45 5.64
N GLN A 249 -10.79 17.96 6.83
CA GLN A 249 -11.76 18.12 7.92
C GLN A 249 -12.86 19.12 7.58
N ALA A 250 -12.51 20.26 7.00
CA ALA A 250 -13.48 21.26 6.55
C ALA A 250 -14.44 20.69 5.49
N GLN A 251 -13.96 19.81 4.62
CA GLN A 251 -14.73 19.23 3.54
C GLN A 251 -15.66 18.11 4.00
N THR A 252 -15.27 17.32 5.00
CA THR A 252 -15.97 16.09 5.39
C THR A 252 -16.59 16.11 6.78
N GLY A 253 -16.09 16.97 7.67
CA GLY A 253 -16.41 16.92 9.11
C GLY A 253 -15.72 15.76 9.87
N ALA A 254 -15.01 14.87 9.18
CA ALA A 254 -14.36 13.71 9.77
C ALA A 254 -13.10 14.08 10.57
N GLU A 255 -12.77 13.28 11.57
CA GLU A 255 -11.52 13.40 12.31
C GLU A 255 -10.33 13.00 11.44
N VAL A 256 -9.32 13.87 11.31
CA VAL A 256 -8.13 13.61 10.51
C VAL A 256 -6.92 13.34 11.40
N ARG A 257 -6.22 12.24 11.14
CA ARG A 257 -5.03 11.80 11.89
C ARG A 257 -3.94 11.26 10.95
N ASP A 258 -2.72 11.18 11.46
CA ASP A 258 -1.66 10.40 10.83
C ASP A 258 -2.00 8.89 10.91
N LEU A 259 -1.71 8.16 9.83
CA LEU A 259 -1.96 6.72 9.77
C LEU A 259 -1.07 5.95 10.77
N VAL A 260 0.21 6.32 10.86
CA VAL A 260 1.14 5.70 11.80
C VAL A 260 1.13 6.46 13.10
N SER A 261 0.66 5.81 14.16
CA SER A 261 0.66 6.35 15.52
C SER A 261 1.97 6.07 16.26
N SER A 262 2.26 6.85 17.30
CA SER A 262 3.43 6.61 18.15
C SER A 262 3.36 5.29 18.94
N SER A 263 2.15 4.76 19.19
CA SER A 263 1.97 3.49 19.88
C SER A 263 2.37 2.26 19.06
N GLN A 264 2.42 2.40 17.72
CA GLN A 264 2.86 1.32 16.82
C GLN A 264 4.39 1.27 16.69
N LEU A 265 5.09 2.26 17.22
CA LEU A 265 6.55 2.38 17.17
C LEU A 265 7.14 2.19 18.55
N GLY A 266 8.19 1.36 18.68
CA GLY A 266 8.96 1.21 19.90
C GLY A 266 9.69 2.51 20.29
N MET A 267 10.16 2.56 21.53
CA MET A 267 10.84 3.74 22.09
C MET A 267 12.19 4.08 21.43
N SER A 268 12.67 3.25 20.51
CA SER A 268 13.84 3.56 19.70
C SER A 268 13.50 4.74 18.79
N THR A 269 14.12 5.88 19.04
CA THR A 269 13.97 7.09 18.25
C THR A 269 14.47 6.86 16.84
N SER A 270 13.60 6.40 15.96
CA SER A 270 13.92 6.35 14.54
C SER A 270 14.03 7.79 14.01
N PRO A 271 15.12 8.14 13.33
CA PRO A 271 15.24 9.45 12.66
C PRO A 271 14.28 9.57 11.47
N ILE A 272 13.57 8.50 11.13
CA ILE A 272 12.66 8.44 9.97
C ILE A 272 11.30 9.01 10.40
N PRO A 273 10.78 10.00 9.68
CA PRO A 273 9.46 10.56 9.97
C PRO A 273 8.35 9.51 9.84
N ARG A 274 7.42 9.47 10.79
CA ARG A 274 6.30 8.51 10.85
C ARG A 274 5.48 8.46 9.57
N TRP A 275 5.25 9.61 8.95
CA TRP A 275 4.47 9.69 7.72
C TRP A 275 5.07 8.90 6.53
N ARG A 276 6.38 8.58 6.57
CA ARG A 276 7.05 7.74 5.56
C ARG A 276 6.95 6.24 5.81
N MET A 277 6.45 5.82 6.98
CA MET A 277 6.60 4.44 7.47
C MET A 277 5.38 3.56 7.24
N ALA A 278 4.30 4.08 6.65
CA ALA A 278 3.00 3.45 6.61
C ALA A 278 3.01 2.02 6.03
N GLY A 279 3.66 1.81 4.89
CA GLY A 279 3.72 0.50 4.25
C GLY A 279 4.45 -0.54 5.10
N VAL A 280 5.59 -0.16 5.69
CA VAL A 280 6.38 -1.07 6.54
C VAL A 280 5.69 -1.33 7.88
N VAL A 281 5.16 -0.28 8.53
CA VAL A 281 4.46 -0.44 9.81
C VAL A 281 3.23 -1.32 9.64
N GLY A 282 2.37 -1.00 8.66
CA GLY A 282 1.17 -1.78 8.42
C GLY A 282 1.44 -3.23 8.05
N ALA A 283 2.50 -3.51 7.27
CA ALA A 283 2.91 -4.88 6.95
C ALA A 283 3.39 -5.68 8.16
N LEU A 284 3.81 -5.02 9.23
CA LEU A 284 4.40 -5.66 10.42
C LEU A 284 3.42 -5.79 11.59
N VAL A 285 2.41 -4.92 11.70
CA VAL A 285 1.46 -4.89 12.83
C VAL A 285 0.06 -5.41 12.47
N SER A 286 -0.11 -5.88 11.23
CA SER A 286 -1.39 -6.42 10.71
C SER A 286 -1.70 -7.83 11.20
#